data_9b41062641c07ffd7427444d0892ec06
#
_entry.id   9b41062641c07ffd7427444d0892ec06
#
_cell.length_a   1.000
_cell.length_b   1.000
_cell.length_c   1.000
_cell.angle_alpha   90.00
_cell.angle_beta   90.00
_cell.angle_gamma   90.00
#
_symmetry.space_group_name_H-M   'P 1'
#
loop_
_entity.id
_entity.type
_entity.pdbx_description
1 polymer ?
#
loop_
_entity_poly.entity_id
_entity_poly.type
_entity_poly.pdbx_seq_one_letter_code
_entity_poly.pdbx_strand_id
1 'polypeptide(L)'
;KSCLDKIRQTLSNTFHEMPISFSSFVMSSYLAVRDKYVTPESYLLLDIGGEVTDVAIISKGMLTASLSFPFGKNTFFKYIYTKMEIELRDAKELFKLFSTNSLAAKNKQKAELLFKSIENSWGEAFRQCIGTLPHILTLPGTIFLTADADIRNWFSSVVCNDPYIQSMVSNHKCTTITLEGPEFLTMCSVKDGTCDPFLMVEAIGFMRKLNK
;
A
#
# COMPACT_ATOMS: atom_id res chain seq x y z
N LYS A 1 24.22 16.15 -1.62
CA LYS A 1 22.91 16.82 -1.56
C LYS A 1 21.83 15.75 -1.69
N SER A 2 20.82 15.76 -0.83
CA SER A 2 19.70 14.83 -0.90
C SER A 2 18.83 15.09 -2.14
N CYS A 3 18.02 14.11 -2.55
CA CYS A 3 17.07 14.29 -3.65
C CYS A 3 16.09 15.44 -3.35
N LEU A 4 15.63 15.52 -2.10
CA LEU A 4 14.73 16.59 -1.64
C LEU A 4 15.36 17.99 -1.75
N ASP A 5 16.68 18.13 -1.49
CA ASP A 5 17.36 19.41 -1.64
C ASP A 5 17.40 19.86 -3.12
N LYS A 6 17.61 18.90 -4.04
CA LYS A 6 17.59 19.21 -5.47
C LYS A 6 16.18 19.65 -5.92
N ILE A 7 15.15 18.92 -5.50
CA ILE A 7 13.75 19.26 -5.79
C ILE A 7 13.43 20.66 -5.23
N ARG A 8 13.75 20.91 -3.96
CA ARG A 8 13.55 22.22 -3.34
C ARG A 8 14.23 23.34 -4.11
N GLN A 9 15.50 23.14 -4.48
CA GLN A 9 16.27 24.12 -5.25
C GLN A 9 15.64 24.39 -6.61
N THR A 10 15.21 23.35 -7.33
CA THR A 10 14.54 23.50 -8.64
C THR A 10 13.22 24.27 -8.48
N LEU A 11 12.39 23.90 -7.50
CA LEU A 11 11.12 24.58 -7.25
C LEU A 11 11.32 26.05 -6.84
N SER A 12 12.30 26.34 -5.95
CA SER A 12 12.60 27.73 -5.55
C SER A 12 13.10 28.59 -6.70
N ASN A 13 13.84 28.00 -7.64
CA ASN A 13 14.30 28.72 -8.83
C ASN A 13 13.17 29.00 -9.82
N THR A 14 12.12 28.16 -9.85
CA THR A 14 10.99 28.27 -10.78
C THR A 14 9.85 29.10 -10.20
N PHE A 15 9.57 28.91 -8.93
CA PHE A 15 8.45 29.55 -8.20
C PHE A 15 9.01 30.40 -7.07
N HIS A 16 9.52 31.58 -7.41
CA HIS A 16 10.10 32.52 -6.47
C HIS A 16 9.12 32.84 -5.32
N GLU A 17 9.60 32.81 -4.09
CA GLU A 17 8.87 33.18 -2.87
C GLU A 17 7.72 32.27 -2.45
N MET A 18 7.47 31.14 -3.14
CA MET A 18 6.46 30.20 -2.68
C MET A 18 6.98 29.30 -1.56
N PRO A 19 6.23 29.14 -0.46
CA PRO A 19 6.62 28.21 0.60
C PRO A 19 6.57 26.77 0.12
N ILE A 20 7.69 26.04 0.25
CA ILE A 20 7.81 24.64 -0.15
C ILE A 20 7.80 23.78 1.10
N SER A 21 6.83 22.88 1.20
CA SER A 21 6.77 21.86 2.24
C SER A 21 6.73 20.45 1.63
N PHE A 22 7.35 19.49 2.30
CA PHE A 22 7.27 18.08 1.96
C PHE A 22 6.39 17.34 2.96
N SER A 23 5.71 16.31 2.50
CA SER A 23 4.95 15.37 3.32
C SER A 23 5.18 13.97 2.82
N SER A 24 5.09 12.97 3.71
CA SER A 24 5.06 11.58 3.30
C SER A 24 3.63 11.16 2.94
N PHE A 25 3.49 10.22 2.02
CA PHE A 25 2.19 9.62 1.70
C PHE A 25 1.55 8.97 2.93
N VAL A 26 2.35 8.32 3.79
CA VAL A 26 1.90 7.76 5.07
C VAL A 26 1.18 8.79 5.94
N MET A 27 1.69 10.02 6.02
CA MET A 27 1.03 11.07 6.80
C MET A 27 -0.28 11.51 6.14
N SER A 28 -0.30 11.62 4.82
CA SER A 28 -1.54 11.93 4.07
C SER A 28 -2.59 10.83 4.26
N SER A 29 -2.18 9.55 4.19
CA SER A 29 -3.06 8.39 4.44
C SER A 29 -3.60 8.37 5.86
N TYR A 30 -2.76 8.65 6.86
CA TYR A 30 -3.19 8.75 8.25
C TYR A 30 -4.28 9.82 8.42
N LEU A 31 -4.08 11.00 7.85
CA LEU A 31 -5.06 12.09 7.92
C LEU A 31 -6.36 11.72 7.19
N ALA A 32 -6.27 11.18 5.99
CA ALA A 32 -7.43 10.80 5.18
C ALA A 32 -8.27 9.70 5.87
N VAL A 33 -7.61 8.66 6.40
CA VAL A 33 -8.29 7.57 7.11
C VAL A 33 -8.96 8.07 8.37
N ARG A 34 -8.26 8.85 9.20
CA ARG A 34 -8.81 9.43 10.42
C ARG A 34 -10.04 10.29 10.18
N ASP A 35 -10.06 11.06 9.08
CA ASP A 35 -11.13 11.99 8.77
C ASP A 35 -12.33 11.32 8.08
N LYS A 36 -12.08 10.22 7.38
CA LYS A 36 -13.11 9.52 6.58
C LYS A 36 -13.81 8.42 7.36
N TYR A 37 -13.08 7.67 8.17
CA TYR A 37 -13.59 6.47 8.81
C TYR A 37 -13.75 6.66 10.32
N VAL A 38 -14.73 5.95 10.90
CA VAL A 38 -14.73 5.71 12.33
C VAL A 38 -13.66 4.66 12.61
N THR A 39 -12.46 5.12 12.91
CA THR A 39 -11.31 4.24 13.09
C THR A 39 -11.26 3.64 14.47
N PRO A 40 -10.79 2.37 14.63
CA PRO A 40 -10.36 1.87 15.92
C PRO A 40 -9.17 2.69 16.43
N GLU A 41 -8.91 2.65 17.74
CA GLU A 41 -7.76 3.35 18.34
C GLU A 41 -6.41 2.91 17.76
N SER A 42 -6.35 1.67 17.27
CA SER A 42 -5.13 1.08 16.68
C SER A 42 -5.44 0.39 15.37
N TYR A 43 -4.64 0.68 14.35
CA TYR A 43 -4.75 0.09 13.02
C TYR A 43 -3.40 0.18 12.27
N LEU A 44 -3.28 -0.60 11.21
CA LEU A 44 -2.18 -0.49 10.26
C LEU A 44 -2.62 0.32 9.04
N LEU A 45 -1.68 1.09 8.49
CA LEU A 45 -1.74 1.56 7.11
C LEU A 45 -0.72 0.76 6.31
N LEU A 46 -1.15 0.20 5.21
CA LEU A 46 -0.32 -0.58 4.31
C LEU A 46 -0.45 0.02 2.90
N ASP A 47 0.64 0.52 2.38
CA ASP A 47 0.68 1.11 1.05
C ASP A 47 1.57 0.28 0.12
N ILE A 48 0.96 -0.33 -0.89
CA ILE A 48 1.66 -1.14 -1.90
C ILE A 48 1.96 -0.24 -3.10
N GLY A 49 3.10 0.43 -3.03
CA GLY A 49 3.58 1.28 -4.11
C GLY A 49 4.19 0.52 -5.29
N GLY A 50 4.86 1.24 -6.18
CA GLY A 50 5.54 0.64 -7.33
C GLY A 50 6.73 -0.22 -6.93
N GLU A 51 7.64 0.31 -6.14
CA GLU A 51 8.91 -0.32 -5.76
C GLU A 51 8.93 -0.84 -4.32
N VAL A 52 8.15 -0.22 -3.45
CA VAL A 52 8.17 -0.49 -2.02
C VAL A 52 6.77 -0.73 -1.48
N THR A 53 6.70 -1.42 -0.36
CA THR A 53 5.54 -1.44 0.52
C THR A 53 5.88 -0.62 1.76
N ASP A 54 5.05 0.39 2.04
CA ASP A 54 5.14 1.18 3.26
C ASP A 54 4.16 0.63 4.31
N VAL A 55 4.63 0.56 5.55
CA VAL A 55 3.84 0.08 6.69
C VAL A 55 3.85 1.16 7.77
N ALA A 56 2.68 1.61 8.17
CA ALA A 56 2.57 2.50 9.31
C ALA A 56 1.70 1.87 10.41
N ILE A 57 2.14 2.00 11.64
CA ILE A 57 1.46 1.49 12.82
C ILE A 57 0.87 2.66 13.58
N ILE A 58 -0.44 2.66 13.70
CA ILE A 58 -1.17 3.62 14.52
C ILE A 58 -1.58 2.90 15.81
N SER A 59 -1.24 3.47 16.93
CA SER A 59 -1.61 2.99 18.26
C SER A 59 -2.15 4.13 19.10
N LYS A 60 -3.30 3.91 19.73
CA LYS A 60 -4.00 4.92 20.53
C LYS A 60 -4.20 6.24 19.75
N GLY A 61 -4.55 6.12 18.47
CA GLY A 61 -4.79 7.25 17.59
C GLY A 61 -3.53 8.03 17.17
N MET A 62 -2.32 7.54 17.46
CA MET A 62 -1.06 8.18 17.09
C MET A 62 -0.23 7.30 16.16
N LEU A 63 0.45 7.92 15.20
CA LEU A 63 1.44 7.24 14.36
C LEU A 63 2.67 6.90 15.22
N THR A 64 2.87 5.62 15.50
CA THR A 64 3.94 5.12 16.39
C THR A 64 5.14 4.59 15.66
N ALA A 65 4.95 4.05 14.45
CA ALA A 65 6.04 3.57 13.61
C ALA A 65 5.69 3.73 12.11
N SER A 66 6.71 3.95 11.30
CA SER A 66 6.63 3.93 9.84
C SER A 66 7.86 3.23 9.30
N LEU A 67 7.64 2.21 8.50
CA LEU A 67 8.65 1.31 7.95
C LEU A 67 8.39 1.13 6.46
N SER A 68 9.42 0.68 5.73
CA SER A 68 9.30 0.36 4.30
C SER A 68 10.15 -0.86 3.97
N PHE A 69 9.71 -1.67 3.02
CA PHE A 69 10.51 -2.76 2.46
C PHE A 69 10.40 -2.83 0.93
N PRO A 70 11.44 -3.30 0.24
CA PRO A 70 11.54 -3.23 -1.22
C PRO A 70 10.76 -4.34 -1.91
N PHE A 71 9.45 -4.34 -1.74
CA PHE A 71 8.54 -5.23 -2.45
C PHE A 71 7.25 -4.49 -2.78
N GLY A 72 7.16 -3.94 -3.97
CA GLY A 72 5.98 -3.27 -4.51
C GLY A 72 5.42 -3.97 -5.73
N LYS A 73 4.52 -3.32 -6.43
CA LYS A 73 3.87 -3.81 -7.67
C LYS A 73 4.87 -4.23 -8.75
N ASN A 74 5.94 -3.45 -8.94
CA ASN A 74 6.93 -3.76 -9.96
C ASN A 74 7.71 -5.03 -9.61
N THR A 75 8.05 -5.24 -8.33
CA THR A 75 8.66 -6.48 -7.87
C THR A 75 7.72 -7.66 -8.05
N PHE A 76 6.42 -7.50 -7.74
CA PHE A 76 5.40 -8.52 -7.98
C PHE A 76 5.37 -8.98 -9.43
N PHE A 77 5.23 -8.06 -10.38
CA PHE A 77 5.23 -8.42 -11.80
C PHE A 77 6.59 -8.94 -12.29
N LYS A 78 7.69 -8.43 -11.73
CA LYS A 78 9.03 -8.94 -12.01
C LYS A 78 9.18 -10.42 -11.67
N TYR A 79 8.67 -10.85 -10.53
CA TYR A 79 8.64 -12.27 -10.17
C TYR A 79 7.90 -13.10 -11.23
N ILE A 80 6.73 -12.64 -11.68
CA ILE A 80 5.92 -13.36 -12.66
C ILE A 80 6.68 -13.51 -13.98
N TYR A 81 7.11 -12.40 -14.59
CA TYR A 81 7.73 -12.45 -15.90
C TYR A 81 9.08 -13.18 -15.90
N THR A 82 9.86 -13.07 -14.80
CA THR A 82 11.13 -13.76 -14.68
C THR A 82 10.95 -15.26 -14.49
N LYS A 83 10.02 -15.69 -13.62
CA LYS A 83 9.80 -17.12 -13.33
C LYS A 83 9.07 -17.86 -14.44
N MET A 84 8.28 -17.15 -15.23
CA MET A 84 7.53 -17.73 -16.35
C MET A 84 8.27 -17.55 -17.69
N GLU A 85 9.38 -16.78 -17.72
CA GLU A 85 10.15 -16.45 -18.93
C GLU A 85 9.28 -15.81 -20.01
N ILE A 86 8.43 -14.86 -19.62
CA ILE A 86 7.48 -14.16 -20.49
C ILE A 86 7.70 -12.64 -20.42
N GLU A 87 7.08 -11.90 -21.32
CA GLU A 87 7.12 -10.44 -21.28
C GLU A 87 6.23 -9.85 -20.17
N LEU A 88 6.52 -8.61 -19.75
CA LEU A 88 5.74 -7.91 -18.71
C LEU A 88 4.25 -7.81 -19.06
N ARG A 89 3.92 -7.60 -20.34
CA ARG A 89 2.52 -7.55 -20.79
C ARG A 89 1.80 -8.87 -20.53
N ASP A 90 2.47 -9.98 -20.87
CA ASP A 90 1.90 -11.31 -20.70
C ASP A 90 1.82 -11.72 -19.23
N ALA A 91 2.76 -11.23 -18.40
CA ALA A 91 2.70 -11.40 -16.94
C ALA A 91 1.47 -10.71 -16.33
N LYS A 92 1.13 -9.50 -16.78
CA LYS A 92 -0.10 -8.80 -16.36
C LYS A 92 -1.36 -9.54 -16.80
N GLU A 93 -1.40 -10.04 -18.01
CA GLU A 93 -2.54 -10.82 -18.51
C GLU A 93 -2.67 -12.16 -17.77
N LEU A 94 -1.56 -12.87 -17.53
CA LEU A 94 -1.55 -14.09 -16.72
C LEU A 94 -2.12 -13.84 -15.32
N PHE A 95 -1.70 -12.76 -14.67
CA PHE A 95 -2.22 -12.39 -13.35
C PHE A 95 -3.71 -12.08 -13.40
N LYS A 96 -4.17 -11.33 -14.40
CA LYS A 96 -5.58 -11.03 -14.60
C LYS A 96 -6.41 -12.32 -14.77
N LEU A 97 -5.97 -13.26 -15.61
CA LEU A 97 -6.62 -14.54 -15.79
C LEU A 97 -6.63 -15.39 -14.52
N PHE A 98 -5.55 -15.34 -13.75
CA PHE A 98 -5.46 -16.00 -12.44
C PHE A 98 -6.46 -15.41 -11.44
N SER A 99 -6.46 -14.09 -11.27
CA SER A 99 -7.33 -13.39 -10.31
C SER A 99 -8.83 -13.53 -10.62
N THR A 100 -9.17 -13.69 -11.89
CA THR A 100 -10.55 -13.96 -12.34
C THR A 100 -10.90 -15.46 -12.43
N ASN A 101 -9.98 -16.35 -11.99
CA ASN A 101 -10.12 -17.80 -12.08
C ASN A 101 -10.42 -18.31 -13.52
N SER A 102 -9.91 -17.59 -14.52
CA SER A 102 -10.14 -17.84 -15.96
C SER A 102 -8.98 -18.58 -16.63
N LEU A 103 -8.00 -19.06 -15.87
CA LEU A 103 -6.88 -19.83 -16.40
C LEU A 103 -7.33 -21.21 -16.87
N ALA A 104 -6.80 -21.64 -18.02
CA ALA A 104 -6.97 -23.00 -18.48
C ALA A 104 -6.36 -23.99 -17.48
N ALA A 105 -7.02 -25.14 -17.28
CA ALA A 105 -6.64 -26.15 -16.29
C ALA A 105 -5.15 -26.56 -16.38
N LYS A 106 -4.61 -26.64 -17.60
CA LYS A 106 -3.19 -26.97 -17.87
C LYS A 106 -2.20 -26.01 -17.20
N ASN A 107 -2.56 -24.73 -17.09
CA ASN A 107 -1.67 -23.69 -16.56
C ASN A 107 -1.97 -23.35 -15.09
N LYS A 108 -3.10 -23.80 -14.56
CA LYS A 108 -3.61 -23.42 -13.24
C LYS A 108 -2.64 -23.82 -12.12
N GLN A 109 -2.20 -25.08 -12.09
CA GLN A 109 -1.31 -25.59 -11.06
C GLN A 109 0.04 -24.85 -11.04
N LYS A 110 0.62 -24.57 -12.21
CA LYS A 110 1.88 -23.81 -12.31
C LYS A 110 1.71 -22.38 -11.80
N ALA A 111 0.60 -21.74 -12.13
CA ALA A 111 0.29 -20.38 -11.67
C ALA A 111 0.04 -20.35 -10.16
N GLU A 112 -0.69 -21.30 -9.59
CA GLU A 112 -0.93 -21.41 -8.14
C GLU A 112 0.39 -21.52 -7.35
N LEU A 113 1.31 -22.38 -7.80
CA LEU A 113 2.63 -22.51 -7.18
C LEU A 113 3.45 -21.23 -7.28
N LEU A 114 3.39 -20.54 -8.43
CA LEU A 114 4.07 -19.26 -8.63
C LEU A 114 3.51 -18.21 -7.67
N PHE A 115 2.21 -18.00 -7.64
CA PHE A 115 1.59 -16.99 -6.78
C PHE A 115 1.79 -17.30 -5.31
N LYS A 116 1.76 -18.57 -4.91
CA LYS A 116 2.12 -18.96 -3.54
C LYS A 116 3.57 -18.65 -3.19
N SER A 117 4.49 -18.81 -4.13
CA SER A 117 5.90 -18.39 -3.94
C SER A 117 6.03 -16.86 -3.77
N ILE A 118 5.24 -16.08 -4.51
CA ILE A 118 5.22 -14.61 -4.38
C ILE A 118 4.63 -14.19 -3.03
N GLU A 119 3.52 -14.80 -2.60
CA GLU A 119 2.94 -14.58 -1.26
C GLU A 119 3.97 -14.81 -0.16
N ASN A 120 4.69 -15.94 -0.22
CA ASN A 120 5.71 -16.28 0.75
C ASN A 120 6.86 -15.26 0.76
N SER A 121 7.30 -14.81 -0.42
CA SER A 121 8.38 -13.82 -0.54
C SER A 121 7.97 -12.46 0.01
N TRP A 122 6.75 -12.02 -0.25
CA TRP A 122 6.21 -10.78 0.32
C TRP A 122 6.04 -10.89 1.84
N GLY A 123 5.46 -11.98 2.32
CA GLY A 123 5.27 -12.24 3.75
C GLY A 123 6.59 -12.30 4.51
N GLU A 124 7.65 -12.87 3.91
CA GLU A 124 8.99 -12.87 4.51
C GLU A 124 9.57 -11.45 4.60
N ALA A 125 9.45 -10.65 3.54
CA ALA A 125 9.89 -9.25 3.55
C ALA A 125 9.12 -8.42 4.59
N PHE A 126 7.81 -8.64 4.72
CA PHE A 126 6.99 -8.03 5.76
C PHE A 126 7.45 -8.43 7.17
N ARG A 127 7.67 -9.73 7.43
CA ARG A 127 8.17 -10.24 8.73
C ARG A 127 9.50 -9.61 9.11
N GLN A 128 10.45 -9.56 8.17
CA GLN A 128 11.74 -8.94 8.40
C GLN A 128 11.62 -7.45 8.71
N CYS A 129 10.73 -6.75 8.00
CA CYS A 129 10.46 -5.34 8.24
C CYS A 129 9.89 -5.10 9.65
N ILE A 130 8.83 -5.81 10.02
CA ILE A 130 8.21 -5.69 11.36
C ILE A 130 9.17 -6.12 12.47
N GLY A 131 9.98 -7.15 12.23
CA GLY A 131 10.98 -7.65 13.18
C GLY A 131 12.09 -6.65 13.54
N THR A 132 12.22 -5.54 12.79
CA THR A 132 13.13 -4.44 13.17
C THR A 132 12.60 -3.59 14.34
N LEU A 133 11.34 -3.76 14.72
CA LEU A 133 10.70 -3.01 15.81
C LEU A 133 10.78 -3.80 17.13
N PRO A 134 11.65 -3.40 18.08
CA PRO A 134 12.00 -4.23 19.24
C PRO A 134 10.88 -4.41 20.27
N HIS A 135 9.77 -3.68 20.17
CA HIS A 135 8.71 -3.66 21.18
C HIS A 135 7.32 -3.99 20.65
N ILE A 136 7.20 -4.42 19.40
CA ILE A 136 5.90 -4.79 18.84
C ILE A 136 5.65 -6.27 19.09
N LEU A 137 4.85 -6.56 20.12
CA LEU A 137 4.40 -7.91 20.45
C LEU A 137 3.11 -8.29 19.71
N THR A 138 2.31 -7.31 19.33
CA THR A 138 1.02 -7.51 18.64
C THR A 138 0.80 -6.43 17.59
N LEU A 139 0.20 -6.83 16.47
CA LEU A 139 -0.25 -5.92 15.42
C LEU A 139 -1.75 -5.63 15.57
N PRO A 140 -2.19 -4.42 15.19
CA PRO A 140 -3.62 -4.14 15.07
C PRO A 140 -4.29 -5.04 14.01
N GLY A 141 -5.50 -5.51 14.30
CA GLY A 141 -6.25 -6.40 13.39
C GLY A 141 -6.93 -5.67 12.23
N THR A 142 -7.09 -4.37 12.30
CA THR A 142 -7.64 -3.55 11.20
C THR A 142 -6.50 -2.99 10.36
N ILE A 143 -6.54 -3.22 9.06
CA ILE A 143 -5.52 -2.79 8.11
C ILE A 143 -6.18 -1.98 7.00
N PHE A 144 -5.83 -0.71 6.87
CA PHE A 144 -6.21 0.11 5.73
C PHE A 144 -5.16 -0.07 4.63
N LEU A 145 -5.59 -0.50 3.46
CA LEU A 145 -4.74 -0.88 2.35
C LEU A 145 -4.91 0.08 1.18
N THR A 146 -3.81 0.68 0.72
CA THR A 146 -3.71 1.39 -0.55
C THR A 146 -2.92 0.54 -1.54
N ALA A 147 -3.43 0.33 -2.71
CA ALA A 147 -2.76 -0.34 -3.82
C ALA A 147 -3.47 -0.03 -5.14
N ASP A 148 -2.77 -0.22 -6.25
CA ASP A 148 -3.38 -0.16 -7.58
C ASP A 148 -4.52 -1.18 -7.72
N ALA A 149 -5.56 -0.81 -8.45
CA ALA A 149 -6.80 -1.58 -8.58
C ALA A 149 -6.58 -3.02 -9.10
N ASP A 150 -5.57 -3.21 -9.97
CA ASP A 150 -5.26 -4.50 -10.56
C ASP A 150 -4.69 -5.54 -9.57
N ILE A 151 -3.98 -5.09 -8.51
CA ILE A 151 -3.32 -5.97 -7.52
C ILE A 151 -3.98 -5.94 -6.14
N ARG A 152 -4.81 -4.95 -5.87
CA ARG A 152 -5.38 -4.64 -4.54
C ARG A 152 -6.07 -5.83 -3.87
N ASN A 153 -6.96 -6.50 -4.58
CA ASN A 153 -7.71 -7.63 -4.03
C ASN A 153 -6.81 -8.81 -3.69
N TRP A 154 -5.77 -9.03 -4.49
CA TRP A 154 -4.80 -10.08 -4.23
C TRP A 154 -4.01 -9.78 -2.96
N PHE A 155 -3.44 -8.57 -2.82
CA PHE A 155 -2.72 -8.17 -1.61
C PHE A 155 -3.61 -8.15 -0.38
N SER A 156 -4.85 -7.71 -0.48
CA SER A 156 -5.83 -7.79 0.61
C SER A 156 -6.00 -9.23 1.11
N SER A 157 -6.11 -10.19 0.20
CA SER A 157 -6.18 -11.61 0.53
C SER A 157 -4.87 -12.13 1.14
N VAL A 158 -3.73 -11.79 0.57
CA VAL A 158 -2.41 -12.20 1.07
C VAL A 158 -2.20 -11.73 2.50
N VAL A 159 -2.46 -10.46 2.77
CA VAL A 159 -2.29 -9.86 4.11
C VAL A 159 -3.17 -10.55 5.14
N CYS A 160 -4.44 -10.79 4.84
CA CYS A 160 -5.35 -11.43 5.79
C CYS A 160 -5.10 -12.93 5.99
N ASN A 161 -4.50 -13.60 5.00
CA ASN A 161 -4.23 -15.04 5.07
C ASN A 161 -2.79 -15.39 5.46
N ASP A 162 -1.90 -14.39 5.62
CA ASP A 162 -0.52 -14.65 6.05
C ASP A 162 -0.49 -15.16 7.50
N PRO A 163 0.08 -16.35 7.76
CA PRO A 163 0.08 -16.97 9.08
C PRO A 163 0.80 -16.14 10.14
N TYR A 164 1.84 -15.40 9.76
CA TYR A 164 2.58 -14.55 10.68
C TYR A 164 1.74 -13.34 11.10
N ILE A 165 1.12 -12.66 10.12
CA ILE A 165 0.23 -11.54 10.42
C ILE A 165 -0.91 -12.00 11.33
N GLN A 166 -1.55 -13.12 11.02
CA GLN A 166 -2.61 -13.70 11.86
C GLN A 166 -2.13 -14.02 13.29
N SER A 167 -0.92 -14.56 13.43
CA SER A 167 -0.36 -14.86 14.75
C SER A 167 -0.02 -13.62 15.57
N MET A 168 0.31 -12.53 14.91
CA MET A 168 0.65 -11.24 15.54
C MET A 168 -0.57 -10.39 15.86
N VAL A 169 -1.71 -10.64 15.21
CA VAL A 169 -2.94 -9.86 15.41
C VAL A 169 -3.68 -10.37 16.66
N SER A 170 -4.07 -9.43 17.52
CA SER A 170 -4.93 -9.72 18.67
C SER A 170 -6.24 -10.37 18.20
N ASN A 171 -6.66 -11.46 18.87
CA ASN A 171 -7.83 -12.25 18.54
C ASN A 171 -7.78 -12.98 17.17
N HIS A 172 -6.63 -13.08 16.53
CA HIS A 172 -6.42 -13.76 15.23
C HIS A 172 -7.41 -13.34 14.13
N LYS A 173 -7.99 -12.14 14.23
CA LYS A 173 -8.91 -11.61 13.24
C LYS A 173 -8.29 -10.42 12.53
N CYS A 174 -7.80 -10.66 11.30
CA CYS A 174 -7.34 -9.63 10.40
C CYS A 174 -8.50 -9.17 9.49
N THR A 175 -8.64 -7.88 9.33
CA THR A 175 -9.62 -7.28 8.41
C THR A 175 -8.93 -6.19 7.61
N THR A 176 -8.99 -6.29 6.28
CA THR A 176 -8.50 -5.24 5.39
C THR A 176 -9.66 -4.34 4.94
N ILE A 177 -9.41 -3.05 4.94
CA ILE A 177 -10.28 -2.02 4.36
C ILE A 177 -9.44 -1.37 3.24
N THR A 178 -9.84 -1.60 2.00
CA THR A 178 -9.15 -1.03 0.84
C THR A 178 -9.56 0.42 0.66
N LEU A 179 -8.58 1.32 0.53
CA LEU A 179 -8.84 2.72 0.26
C LEU A 179 -9.13 2.89 -1.24
N GLU A 180 -10.35 3.24 -1.57
CA GLU A 180 -10.79 3.46 -2.95
C GLU A 180 -11.04 4.93 -3.23
N GLY A 181 -10.59 5.41 -4.40
CA GLY A 181 -10.75 6.81 -4.77
C GLY A 181 -12.18 7.35 -4.64
N PRO A 182 -13.21 6.64 -5.13
CA PRO A 182 -14.60 7.10 -5.03
C PRO A 182 -15.09 7.35 -3.60
N GLU A 183 -14.54 6.68 -2.61
CA GLU A 183 -14.93 6.88 -1.21
C GLU A 183 -14.56 8.26 -0.67
N PHE A 184 -13.57 8.92 -1.29
CA PHE A 184 -13.08 10.24 -0.90
C PHE A 184 -13.77 11.39 -1.64
N LEU A 185 -14.70 11.14 -2.56
CA LEU A 185 -15.42 12.18 -3.32
C LEU A 185 -16.24 13.14 -2.45
N THR A 186 -16.61 12.72 -1.24
CA THR A 186 -17.25 13.60 -0.26
C THR A 186 -16.30 14.60 0.39
N MET A 187 -15.00 14.37 0.28
CA MET A 187 -13.94 15.18 0.88
C MET A 187 -13.18 16.00 -0.16
N CYS A 188 -13.12 15.52 -1.42
CA CYS A 188 -12.46 16.17 -2.54
C CYS A 188 -13.35 16.08 -3.78
N SER A 189 -13.54 17.18 -4.51
CA SER A 189 -14.20 17.17 -5.81
C SER A 189 -13.18 16.92 -6.93
N VAL A 190 -13.52 16.01 -7.85
CA VAL A 190 -12.71 15.70 -9.03
C VAL A 190 -13.45 16.16 -10.28
N LYS A 191 -12.79 16.93 -11.15
CA LYS A 191 -13.43 17.49 -12.36
C LYS A 191 -13.60 16.46 -13.48
N ASP A 192 -12.72 15.47 -13.60
CA ASP A 192 -12.61 14.59 -14.77
C ASP A 192 -12.74 13.08 -14.48
N GLY A 193 -13.49 12.70 -13.46
CA GLY A 193 -14.00 11.33 -13.27
C GLY A 193 -12.99 10.24 -12.89
N THR A 194 -11.69 10.48 -12.90
CA THR A 194 -10.69 9.51 -12.44
C THR A 194 -10.43 9.68 -10.94
N CYS A 195 -10.93 8.73 -10.15
CA CYS A 195 -10.74 8.73 -8.71
C CYS A 195 -9.57 7.81 -8.34
N ASP A 196 -8.34 8.25 -8.62
CA ASP A 196 -7.14 7.56 -8.18
C ASP A 196 -7.00 7.70 -6.65
N PRO A 197 -6.92 6.59 -5.88
CA PRO A 197 -6.88 6.65 -4.42
C PRO A 197 -5.63 7.36 -3.89
N PHE A 198 -4.50 7.25 -4.57
CA PHE A 198 -3.27 7.93 -4.16
C PHE A 198 -3.41 9.44 -4.27
N LEU A 199 -3.92 9.92 -5.41
CA LEU A 199 -4.14 11.35 -5.62
C LEU A 199 -5.20 11.92 -4.66
N MET A 200 -6.27 11.17 -4.38
CA MET A 200 -7.31 11.60 -3.44
C MET A 200 -6.77 11.73 -2.02
N VAL A 201 -6.00 10.74 -1.56
CA VAL A 201 -5.35 10.77 -0.24
C VAL A 201 -4.38 11.94 -0.12
N GLU A 202 -3.55 12.19 -1.15
CA GLU A 202 -2.62 13.33 -1.17
C GLU A 202 -3.37 14.67 -1.14
N ALA A 203 -4.44 14.81 -1.90
CA ALA A 203 -5.26 16.03 -1.92
C ALA A 203 -5.85 16.33 -0.53
N ILE A 204 -6.36 15.31 0.18
CA ILE A 204 -6.87 15.46 1.54
C ILE A 204 -5.75 15.89 2.50
N GLY A 205 -4.59 15.22 2.42
CA GLY A 205 -3.42 15.58 3.23
C GLY A 205 -2.97 17.03 3.02
N PHE A 206 -2.98 17.49 1.77
CA PHE A 206 -2.65 18.86 1.41
C PHE A 206 -3.67 19.86 1.98
N MET A 207 -4.97 19.61 1.78
CA MET A 207 -6.02 20.52 2.30
C MET A 207 -5.97 20.66 3.82
N ARG A 208 -5.62 19.58 4.55
CA ARG A 208 -5.48 19.63 6.00
C ARG A 208 -4.29 20.46 6.48
N LYS A 209 -3.26 20.60 5.65
CA LYS A 209 -2.13 21.48 5.96
C LYS A 209 -2.45 22.96 5.71
N LEU A 210 -3.27 23.26 4.70
CA LEU A 210 -3.67 24.63 4.41
C LEU A 210 -4.63 25.22 5.46
N ASN A 211 -5.38 24.37 6.14
CA ASN A 211 -6.38 24.77 7.14
C ASN A 211 -5.83 24.81 8.58
N LYS A 212 -4.52 24.70 8.76
CA LYS A 212 -3.80 24.95 10.01
C LYS A 212 -3.10 26.29 10.00
#